data_e6f526908eb23bdbc992067206d4ad86
#
_entry.id   e6f526908eb23bdbc992067206d4ad86
#
_cell.length_a   1.000
_cell.length_b   1.000
_cell.length_c   1.000
_cell.angle_alpha   90.00
_cell.angle_beta   90.00
_cell.angle_gamma   90.00
#
_symmetry.space_group_name_H-M   'P 1'
#
loop_
_entity.id
_entity.type
_entity.pdbx_description
1 polymer ?
#
loop_
_entity_poly.entity_id
_entity_poly.type
_entity_poly.pdbx_seq_one_letter_code
_entity_poly.pdbx_strand_id
1 'polypeptide(L)'
;MKKITLLIILLLSAVCHAQMKSGKDVFDTARYGTVAEMKQLEAKDKNIINSVSPMGFTPLILACYRGNTEVAEYLAKHVKDINYKSDNGTALAAAAVKGDINMAKVLLENKADPNIADPLGVTPLVYAVQFENTELIKLLLEYKASKTYKDKEGRTPLDHADFTKNQEVINLLKN
;
A
#
# COMPACT_ATOMS: atom_id res chain seq x y z
N MET A 1 -20.57 -12.15 50.38
CA MET A 1 -20.88 -11.47 49.09
C MET A 1 -19.75 -10.59 48.57
N LYS A 2 -19.14 -9.68 49.36
CA LYS A 2 -18.06 -8.79 48.89
C LYS A 2 -16.80 -9.49 48.30
N LYS A 3 -16.41 -10.69 48.80
CA LYS A 3 -15.25 -11.44 48.32
C LYS A 3 -15.48 -12.09 46.94
N ILE A 4 -16.72 -12.48 46.64
CA ILE A 4 -17.08 -13.08 45.33
C ILE A 4 -17.11 -12.02 44.24
N THR A 5 -17.62 -10.82 44.57
CA THR A 5 -17.65 -9.68 43.63
C THR A 5 -16.25 -9.21 43.27
N LEU A 6 -15.31 -9.19 44.23
CA LEU A 6 -13.91 -8.81 43.98
C LEU A 6 -13.19 -9.83 43.09
N LEU A 7 -13.47 -11.12 43.26
CA LEU A 7 -12.89 -12.20 42.44
C LEU A 7 -13.39 -12.14 41.00
N ILE A 8 -14.68 -11.82 40.80
CA ILE A 8 -15.27 -11.67 39.47
C ILE A 8 -14.69 -10.44 38.75
N ILE A 9 -14.46 -9.34 39.45
CA ILE A 9 -13.85 -8.13 38.88
C ILE A 9 -12.39 -8.39 38.50
N LEU A 10 -11.63 -9.14 39.29
CA LEU A 10 -10.25 -9.55 38.98
C LEU A 10 -10.20 -10.52 37.80
N LEU A 11 -11.13 -11.45 37.68
CA LEU A 11 -11.24 -12.37 36.55
C LEU A 11 -11.65 -11.63 35.28
N LEU A 12 -12.59 -10.69 35.34
CA LEU A 12 -12.97 -9.85 34.19
C LEU A 12 -11.84 -8.94 33.75
N SER A 13 -11.04 -8.38 34.69
CA SER A 13 -9.87 -7.57 34.33
C SER A 13 -8.77 -8.43 33.71
N ALA A 14 -8.56 -9.65 34.18
CA ALA A 14 -7.58 -10.60 33.62
C ALA A 14 -8.00 -11.07 32.20
N VAL A 15 -9.29 -11.33 31.98
CA VAL A 15 -9.83 -11.69 30.66
C VAL A 15 -9.75 -10.49 29.70
N CYS A 16 -10.05 -9.29 30.15
CA CYS A 16 -9.89 -8.06 29.37
C CYS A 16 -8.42 -7.79 29.02
N HIS A 17 -7.48 -8.01 29.97
CA HIS A 17 -6.04 -7.94 29.71
C HIS A 17 -5.53 -9.07 28.79
N ALA A 18 -6.13 -10.26 28.85
CA ALA A 18 -5.79 -11.37 27.96
C ALA A 18 -6.30 -11.12 26.54
N GLN A 19 -7.46 -10.48 26.37
CA GLN A 19 -7.96 -10.06 25.05
C GLN A 19 -7.17 -8.88 24.46
N MET A 20 -6.58 -8.00 25.28
CA MET A 20 -5.62 -6.98 24.82
C MET A 20 -4.24 -7.55 24.45
N LYS A 21 -3.96 -8.82 24.80
CA LYS A 21 -2.75 -9.57 24.42
C LYS A 21 -2.94 -10.48 23.19
N SER A 22 -4.04 -10.38 22.47
CA SER A 22 -4.10 -10.85 21.09
C SER A 22 -3.16 -9.93 20.30
N GLY A 23 -1.91 -10.38 20.08
CA GLY A 23 -0.92 -9.64 19.32
C GLY A 23 -1.55 -9.21 17.99
N LYS A 24 -1.29 -7.98 17.57
CA LYS A 24 -1.72 -7.49 16.26
C LYS A 24 -1.43 -8.56 15.21
N ASP A 25 -2.38 -8.86 14.37
CA ASP A 25 -2.14 -9.74 13.23
C ASP A 25 -1.20 -9.05 12.22
N VAL A 26 -0.80 -9.74 11.19
CA VAL A 26 0.12 -9.20 10.17
C VAL A 26 -0.47 -7.99 9.45
N PHE A 27 -1.78 -7.96 9.25
CA PHE A 27 -2.46 -6.87 8.56
C PHE A 27 -2.59 -5.63 9.44
N ASP A 28 -2.87 -5.79 10.73
CA ASP A 28 -2.88 -4.69 11.69
C ASP A 28 -1.47 -4.18 11.97
N THR A 29 -0.48 -5.09 12.02
CA THR A 29 0.93 -4.70 12.12
C THR A 29 1.38 -3.92 10.88
N ALA A 30 0.94 -4.30 9.69
CA ALA A 30 1.22 -3.55 8.47
C ALA A 30 0.62 -2.14 8.50
N ARG A 31 -0.59 -1.98 9.04
CA ARG A 31 -1.28 -0.69 9.11
C ARG A 31 -0.71 0.24 10.18
N TYR A 32 -0.38 -0.30 11.35
CA TYR A 32 -0.20 0.49 12.59
C TYR A 32 0.95 0.00 13.47
N GLY A 33 1.63 -1.06 13.08
CA GLY A 33 2.71 -1.66 13.86
C GLY A 33 4.08 -1.10 13.49
N THR A 34 5.09 -1.77 14.05
CA THR A 34 6.50 -1.47 13.86
C THR A 34 7.19 -2.57 13.05
N VAL A 35 8.36 -2.26 12.50
CA VAL A 35 9.24 -3.25 11.85
C VAL A 35 9.62 -4.37 12.81
N ALA A 36 9.81 -4.06 14.10
CA ALA A 36 10.15 -5.08 15.11
C ALA A 36 9.00 -6.08 15.30
N GLU A 37 7.74 -5.61 15.37
CA GLU A 37 6.54 -6.46 15.43
C GLU A 37 6.41 -7.31 14.16
N MET A 38 6.62 -6.72 12.97
CA MET A 38 6.58 -7.45 11.70
C MET A 38 7.63 -8.57 11.64
N LYS A 39 8.87 -8.28 12.05
CA LYS A 39 9.93 -9.28 12.14
C LYS A 39 9.60 -10.42 13.12
N GLN A 40 8.93 -10.12 14.24
CA GLN A 40 8.49 -11.15 15.18
C GLN A 40 7.43 -12.07 14.58
N LEU A 41 6.52 -11.54 13.77
CA LEU A 41 5.52 -12.33 13.05
C LEU A 41 6.19 -13.21 11.99
N GLU A 42 7.11 -12.65 11.20
CA GLU A 42 7.85 -13.38 10.18
C GLU A 42 8.75 -14.47 10.77
N ALA A 43 9.34 -14.27 11.95
CA ALA A 43 10.12 -15.29 12.63
C ALA A 43 9.29 -16.51 13.03
N LYS A 44 7.99 -16.34 13.28
CA LYS A 44 7.06 -17.44 13.60
C LYS A 44 6.55 -18.14 12.33
N ASP A 45 6.30 -17.40 11.28
CA ASP A 45 5.91 -17.90 9.98
C ASP A 45 6.50 -17.02 8.87
N LYS A 46 7.50 -17.54 8.16
CA LYS A 46 8.21 -16.84 7.07
C LYS A 46 7.30 -16.42 5.91
N ASN A 47 6.14 -17.05 5.77
CA ASN A 47 5.20 -16.70 4.71
C ASN A 47 4.17 -15.65 5.12
N ILE A 48 4.10 -15.30 6.39
CA ILE A 48 3.05 -14.42 6.93
C ILE A 48 3.02 -13.05 6.23
N ILE A 49 4.18 -12.51 5.86
CA ILE A 49 4.31 -11.24 5.14
C ILE A 49 3.77 -11.27 3.71
N ASN A 50 3.55 -12.47 3.16
CA ASN A 50 2.95 -12.70 1.84
C ASN A 50 1.47 -13.12 1.92
N SER A 51 0.87 -13.06 3.10
CA SER A 51 -0.54 -13.39 3.30
C SER A 51 -1.45 -12.43 2.55
N VAL A 52 -2.62 -12.93 2.18
CA VAL A 52 -3.68 -12.14 1.56
C VAL A 52 -4.86 -12.10 2.51
N SER A 53 -5.35 -10.92 2.84
CA SER A 53 -6.53 -10.74 3.69
C SER A 53 -7.81 -11.19 2.97
N PRO A 54 -8.92 -11.43 3.68
CA PRO A 54 -10.21 -11.73 3.05
C PRO A 54 -10.69 -10.66 2.07
N MET A 55 -10.17 -9.43 2.18
CA MET A 55 -10.46 -8.31 1.27
C MET A 55 -9.45 -8.22 0.11
N GLY A 56 -8.59 -9.21 -0.09
CA GLY A 56 -7.64 -9.26 -1.19
C GLY A 56 -6.37 -8.43 -1.00
N PHE A 57 -6.11 -7.84 0.17
CA PHE A 57 -4.92 -7.02 0.39
C PHE A 57 -3.76 -7.81 0.97
N THR A 58 -2.54 -7.51 0.52
CA THR A 58 -1.32 -7.96 1.19
C THR A 58 -0.91 -6.98 2.30
N PRO A 59 -0.05 -7.39 3.26
CA PRO A 59 0.53 -6.48 4.25
C PRO A 59 1.23 -5.28 3.60
N LEU A 60 1.95 -5.47 2.49
CA LEU A 60 2.63 -4.37 1.78
C LEU A 60 1.64 -3.33 1.25
N ILE A 61 0.56 -3.77 0.59
CA ILE A 61 -0.48 -2.85 0.09
C ILE A 61 -1.08 -2.05 1.25
N LEU A 62 -1.38 -2.71 2.38
CA LEU A 62 -1.97 -2.04 3.54
C LEU A 62 -1.03 -1.03 4.19
N ALA A 63 0.26 -1.36 4.30
CA ALA A 63 1.27 -0.45 4.81
C ALA A 63 1.37 0.82 3.93
N CYS A 64 1.39 0.66 2.60
CA CYS A 64 1.39 1.79 1.66
C CYS A 64 0.12 2.63 1.79
N TYR A 65 -1.07 2.03 1.84
CA TYR A 65 -2.32 2.77 2.02
C TYR A 65 -2.40 3.55 3.33
N ARG A 66 -1.79 3.04 4.40
CA ARG A 66 -1.80 3.69 5.72
C ARG A 66 -0.65 4.67 5.92
N GLY A 67 0.32 4.66 5.01
CA GLY A 67 1.51 5.50 5.15
C GLY A 67 2.44 5.01 6.27
N ASN A 68 2.42 3.71 6.57
CA ASN A 68 3.38 3.10 7.50
C ASN A 68 4.69 2.82 6.75
N THR A 69 5.44 3.88 6.49
CA THR A 69 6.60 3.90 5.61
C THR A 69 7.67 2.90 6.03
N GLU A 70 8.02 2.84 7.32
CA GLU A 70 9.05 1.93 7.81
C GLU A 70 8.71 0.46 7.57
N VAL A 71 7.46 0.08 7.87
CA VAL A 71 6.97 -1.29 7.64
C VAL A 71 6.85 -1.59 6.14
N ALA A 72 6.39 -0.62 5.34
CA ALA A 72 6.29 -0.79 3.89
C ALA A 72 7.67 -0.95 3.24
N GLU A 73 8.67 -0.17 3.66
CA GLU A 73 10.07 -0.33 3.20
C GLU A 73 10.64 -1.70 3.55
N TYR A 74 10.37 -2.16 4.77
CA TYR A 74 10.77 -3.50 5.18
C TYR A 74 10.12 -4.56 4.27
N LEU A 75 8.80 -4.50 4.11
CA LEU A 75 8.04 -5.46 3.31
C LEU A 75 8.45 -5.44 1.84
N ALA A 76 8.68 -4.26 1.24
CA ALA A 76 9.10 -4.14 -0.16
C ALA A 76 10.39 -4.92 -0.48
N LYS A 77 11.27 -5.07 0.50
CA LYS A 77 12.55 -5.80 0.37
C LYS A 77 12.43 -7.30 0.63
N HIS A 78 11.33 -7.77 1.25
CA HIS A 78 11.23 -9.15 1.77
C HIS A 78 10.06 -9.95 1.19
N VAL A 79 9.05 -9.30 0.59
CA VAL A 79 7.93 -10.02 -0.04
C VAL A 79 8.37 -10.78 -1.29
N LYS A 80 7.69 -11.88 -1.58
CA LYS A 80 7.95 -12.70 -2.77
C LYS A 80 7.47 -12.04 -4.06
N ASP A 81 6.37 -11.30 -3.97
CA ASP A 81 5.75 -10.63 -5.10
C ASP A 81 5.37 -9.20 -4.71
N ILE A 82 6.23 -8.25 -5.09
CA ILE A 82 6.00 -6.82 -4.91
C ILE A 82 4.89 -6.30 -5.84
N ASN A 83 4.63 -7.05 -6.91
CA ASN A 83 3.67 -6.73 -7.96
C ASN A 83 2.29 -7.35 -7.73
N TYR A 84 2.07 -7.95 -6.54
CA TYR A 84 0.75 -8.51 -6.22
C TYR A 84 -0.35 -7.48 -6.47
N LYS A 85 -1.36 -7.90 -7.25
CA LYS A 85 -2.49 -7.08 -7.66
C LYS A 85 -3.75 -7.49 -6.90
N SER A 86 -4.24 -6.61 -6.06
CA SER A 86 -5.59 -6.71 -5.45
C SER A 86 -6.66 -6.12 -6.38
N ASP A 87 -7.93 -6.21 -5.98
CA ASP A 87 -9.03 -5.51 -6.65
C ASP A 87 -8.93 -3.97 -6.58
N ASN A 88 -8.02 -3.44 -5.77
CA ASN A 88 -7.75 -2.00 -5.67
C ASN A 88 -6.35 -1.63 -6.21
N GLY A 89 -5.73 -2.52 -6.98
CA GLY A 89 -4.42 -2.31 -7.57
C GLY A 89 -3.26 -2.83 -6.71
N THR A 90 -2.04 -2.36 -7.03
CA THR A 90 -0.78 -2.77 -6.42
C THR A 90 -0.36 -1.85 -5.27
N ALA A 91 0.71 -2.21 -4.56
CA ALA A 91 1.34 -1.33 -3.57
C ALA A 91 1.82 0.01 -4.19
N LEU A 92 2.33 -0.03 -5.43
CA LEU A 92 2.74 1.19 -6.13
C LEU A 92 1.54 2.08 -6.49
N ALA A 93 0.41 1.48 -6.87
CA ALA A 93 -0.84 2.24 -7.06
C ALA A 93 -1.30 2.88 -5.75
N ALA A 94 -1.21 2.17 -4.62
CA ALA A 94 -1.53 2.71 -3.30
C ALA A 94 -0.64 3.91 -2.93
N ALA A 95 0.68 3.82 -3.17
CA ALA A 95 1.61 4.93 -2.98
C ALA A 95 1.27 6.13 -3.89
N ALA A 96 0.88 5.86 -5.14
CA ALA A 96 0.48 6.92 -6.08
C ALA A 96 -0.80 7.64 -5.64
N VAL A 97 -1.82 6.91 -5.20
CA VAL A 97 -3.06 7.50 -4.64
C VAL A 97 -2.78 8.35 -3.41
N LYS A 98 -1.79 7.97 -2.58
CA LYS A 98 -1.38 8.74 -1.40
C LYS A 98 -0.46 9.92 -1.74
N GLY A 99 0.05 10.00 -2.96
CA GLY A 99 1.06 10.97 -3.34
C GLY A 99 2.39 10.78 -2.62
N ASP A 100 2.67 9.58 -2.11
CA ASP A 100 3.89 9.28 -1.37
C ASP A 100 5.04 8.94 -2.34
N ILE A 101 5.78 9.97 -2.71
CA ILE A 101 6.88 9.89 -3.67
C ILE A 101 8.02 9.01 -3.12
N ASN A 102 8.32 9.14 -1.83
CA ASN A 102 9.39 8.36 -1.21
C ASN A 102 9.05 6.87 -1.24
N MET A 103 7.82 6.50 -0.89
CA MET A 103 7.37 5.11 -0.96
C MET A 103 7.31 4.60 -2.39
N ALA A 104 6.81 5.39 -3.34
CA ALA A 104 6.83 5.03 -4.76
C ALA A 104 8.26 4.75 -5.24
N LYS A 105 9.24 5.58 -4.85
CA LYS A 105 10.65 5.38 -5.17
C LYS A 105 11.17 4.06 -4.59
N VAL A 106 10.94 3.80 -3.30
CA VAL A 106 11.34 2.53 -2.66
C VAL A 106 10.76 1.32 -3.38
N LEU A 107 9.47 1.35 -3.75
CA LEU A 107 8.83 0.27 -4.49
C LEU A 107 9.45 0.06 -5.86
N LEU A 108 9.69 1.14 -6.62
CA LEU A 108 10.30 1.10 -7.95
C LEU A 108 11.75 0.58 -7.90
N GLU A 109 12.56 1.02 -6.93
CA GLU A 109 13.92 0.52 -6.69
C GLU A 109 13.92 -0.99 -6.36
N ASN A 110 12.85 -1.50 -5.73
CA ASN A 110 12.65 -2.93 -5.47
C ASN A 110 11.87 -3.65 -6.60
N LYS A 111 11.84 -3.08 -7.81
CA LYS A 111 11.31 -3.67 -9.05
C LYS A 111 9.78 -3.76 -9.12
N ALA A 112 9.07 -2.87 -8.44
CA ALA A 112 7.65 -2.71 -8.71
C ALA A 112 7.44 -2.24 -10.16
N ASP A 113 6.54 -2.90 -10.88
CA ASP A 113 6.20 -2.55 -12.26
C ASP A 113 5.21 -1.38 -12.27
N PRO A 114 5.58 -0.21 -12.84
CA PRO A 114 4.72 0.96 -12.90
C PRO A 114 3.53 0.82 -13.87
N ASN A 115 3.48 -0.28 -14.63
CA ASN A 115 2.47 -0.49 -15.67
C ASN A 115 1.36 -1.46 -15.27
N ILE A 116 1.39 -1.99 -14.05
CA ILE A 116 0.29 -2.84 -13.55
C ILE A 116 -0.89 -1.95 -13.18
N ALA A 117 -1.94 -2.06 -13.97
CA ALA A 117 -3.19 -1.33 -13.77
C ALA A 117 -4.13 -2.04 -12.79
N ASP A 118 -4.98 -1.29 -12.12
CA ASP A 118 -6.10 -1.81 -11.34
C ASP A 118 -7.19 -2.44 -12.24
N PRO A 119 -8.31 -2.97 -11.69
CA PRO A 119 -9.40 -3.52 -12.48
C PRO A 119 -10.08 -2.54 -13.44
N LEU A 120 -9.95 -1.23 -13.24
CA LEU A 120 -10.47 -0.21 -14.15
C LEU A 120 -9.49 0.15 -15.28
N GLY A 121 -8.29 -0.42 -15.26
CA GLY A 121 -7.22 -0.09 -16.19
C GLY A 121 -6.43 1.14 -15.78
N VAL A 122 -6.61 1.64 -14.56
CA VAL A 122 -5.90 2.82 -14.06
C VAL A 122 -4.52 2.40 -13.54
N THR A 123 -3.47 2.97 -14.15
CA THR A 123 -2.07 2.73 -13.74
C THR A 123 -1.64 3.73 -12.66
N PRO A 124 -0.53 3.46 -11.93
CA PRO A 124 0.09 4.43 -11.03
C PRO A 124 0.33 5.81 -11.67
N LEU A 125 0.73 5.83 -12.96
CA LEU A 125 0.92 7.09 -13.69
C LEU A 125 -0.40 7.86 -13.85
N VAL A 126 -1.50 7.19 -14.17
CA VAL A 126 -2.81 7.85 -14.28
C VAL A 126 -3.25 8.42 -12.93
N TYR A 127 -3.04 7.72 -11.82
CA TYR A 127 -3.31 8.28 -10.49
C TYR A 127 -2.47 9.54 -10.23
N ALA A 128 -1.16 9.50 -10.51
CA ALA A 128 -0.30 10.67 -10.35
C ALA A 128 -0.77 11.87 -11.21
N VAL A 129 -1.27 11.61 -12.41
CA VAL A 129 -1.85 12.62 -13.31
C VAL A 129 -3.14 13.19 -12.74
N GLN A 130 -4.08 12.35 -12.29
CA GLN A 130 -5.36 12.79 -11.71
C GLN A 130 -5.19 13.66 -10.46
N PHE A 131 -4.15 13.39 -9.66
CA PHE A 131 -3.79 14.20 -8.48
C PHE A 131 -2.79 15.32 -8.79
N GLU A 132 -2.44 15.54 -10.06
CA GLU A 132 -1.53 16.59 -10.53
C GLU A 132 -0.16 16.58 -9.83
N ASN A 133 0.30 15.39 -9.40
CA ASN A 133 1.57 15.23 -8.71
C ASN A 133 2.73 15.14 -9.72
N THR A 134 3.26 16.31 -10.10
CA THR A 134 4.30 16.42 -11.17
C THR A 134 5.59 15.71 -10.81
N GLU A 135 5.98 15.66 -9.53
CA GLU A 135 7.18 14.95 -9.08
C GLU A 135 6.99 13.43 -9.21
N LEU A 136 5.83 12.92 -8.81
CA LEU A 136 5.53 11.50 -8.95
C LEU A 136 5.40 11.09 -10.42
N ILE A 137 4.81 11.96 -11.27
CA ILE A 137 4.77 11.74 -12.73
C ILE A 137 6.19 11.58 -13.28
N LYS A 138 7.10 12.51 -12.96
CA LYS A 138 8.50 12.47 -13.39
C LYS A 138 9.18 11.17 -12.95
N LEU A 139 9.02 10.80 -11.68
CA LEU A 139 9.57 9.57 -11.12
C LEU A 139 9.05 8.32 -11.87
N LEU A 140 7.74 8.21 -12.06
CA LEU A 140 7.15 7.06 -12.75
C LEU A 140 7.61 6.95 -14.21
N LEU A 141 7.75 8.09 -14.91
CA LEU A 141 8.27 8.13 -16.30
C LEU A 141 9.74 7.72 -16.35
N GLU A 142 10.57 8.11 -15.39
CA GLU A 142 11.96 7.65 -15.25
C GLU A 142 12.03 6.12 -15.16
N TYR A 143 11.10 5.51 -14.44
CA TYR A 143 10.96 4.06 -14.30
C TYR A 143 10.10 3.41 -15.40
N LYS A 144 9.94 4.08 -16.56
CA LYS A 144 9.31 3.54 -17.78
C LYS A 144 7.81 3.29 -17.64
N ALA A 145 7.09 4.10 -16.86
CA ALA A 145 5.63 4.10 -16.92
C ALA A 145 5.15 4.47 -18.33
N SER A 146 4.18 3.71 -18.82
CA SER A 146 3.66 3.87 -20.19
C SER A 146 2.75 5.09 -20.30
N LYS A 147 3.08 6.01 -21.17
CA LYS A 147 2.25 7.17 -21.54
C LYS A 147 1.07 6.80 -22.46
N THR A 148 1.10 5.59 -23.04
CA THR A 148 0.14 5.15 -24.05
C THR A 148 -0.77 4.03 -23.57
N TYR A 149 -0.60 3.57 -22.33
CA TYR A 149 -1.49 2.57 -21.74
C TYR A 149 -2.92 3.14 -21.68
N LYS A 150 -3.90 2.34 -22.08
CA LYS A 150 -5.31 2.75 -22.10
C LYS A 150 -6.08 2.09 -20.97
N ASP A 151 -6.86 2.88 -20.24
CA ASP A 151 -7.82 2.38 -19.28
C ASP A 151 -9.02 1.66 -19.98
N LYS A 152 -9.97 1.16 -19.21
CA LYS A 152 -11.14 0.47 -19.76
C LYS A 152 -12.07 1.36 -20.60
N GLU A 153 -11.95 2.68 -20.45
CA GLU A 153 -12.70 3.67 -21.25
C GLU A 153 -11.90 4.10 -22.50
N GLY A 154 -10.73 3.49 -22.71
CA GLY A 154 -9.86 3.76 -23.85
C GLY A 154 -9.00 5.01 -23.69
N ARG A 155 -8.94 5.63 -22.51
CA ARG A 155 -8.18 6.86 -22.24
C ARG A 155 -6.74 6.58 -21.88
N THR A 156 -5.85 7.37 -22.42
CA THR A 156 -4.42 7.40 -22.10
C THR A 156 -4.16 8.33 -20.88
N PRO A 157 -2.96 8.27 -20.27
CA PRO A 157 -2.56 9.27 -19.27
C PRO A 157 -2.67 10.72 -19.77
N LEU A 158 -2.43 10.97 -21.07
CA LEU A 158 -2.59 12.30 -21.65
C LEU A 158 -4.06 12.73 -21.70
N ASP A 159 -4.97 11.83 -22.06
CA ASP A 159 -6.40 12.13 -22.04
C ASP A 159 -6.88 12.48 -20.61
N HIS A 160 -6.35 11.82 -19.59
CA HIS A 160 -6.60 12.19 -18.19
C HIS A 160 -6.02 13.55 -17.83
N ALA A 161 -4.82 13.90 -18.34
CA ALA A 161 -4.20 15.19 -18.09
C ALA A 161 -5.01 16.35 -18.71
N ASP A 162 -5.62 16.14 -19.85
CA ASP A 162 -6.46 17.16 -20.51
C ASP A 162 -7.68 17.55 -19.65
N PHE A 163 -8.20 16.64 -18.82
CA PHE A 163 -9.27 16.96 -17.85
C PHE A 163 -8.79 17.85 -16.71
N THR A 164 -7.51 17.74 -16.30
CA THR A 164 -6.97 18.56 -15.21
C THR A 164 -6.76 20.02 -15.63
N LYS A 165 -6.59 20.27 -16.93
CA LYS A 165 -6.20 21.58 -17.52
C LYS A 165 -4.85 22.09 -17.00
N ASN A 166 -4.07 21.25 -16.32
CA ASN A 166 -2.75 21.59 -15.81
C ASN A 166 -1.71 21.48 -16.92
N GLN A 167 -1.23 22.63 -17.40
CA GLN A 167 -0.31 22.67 -18.53
C GLN A 167 1.04 22.00 -18.22
N GLU A 168 1.52 22.01 -16.98
CA GLU A 168 2.77 21.33 -16.61
C GLU A 168 2.60 19.82 -16.74
N VAL A 169 1.49 19.26 -16.21
CA VAL A 169 1.18 17.82 -16.33
C VAL A 169 1.07 17.39 -17.80
N ILE A 170 0.34 18.17 -18.60
CA ILE A 170 0.17 17.93 -20.05
C ILE A 170 1.55 17.92 -20.75
N ASN A 171 2.41 18.87 -20.45
CA ASN A 171 3.74 18.95 -21.08
C ASN A 171 4.66 17.77 -20.71
N LEU A 172 4.60 17.27 -19.46
CA LEU A 172 5.35 16.09 -19.02
C LEU A 172 4.97 14.82 -19.81
N LEU A 173 3.74 14.73 -20.25
CA LEU A 173 3.24 13.55 -20.96
C LEU A 173 3.47 13.65 -22.48
N LYS A 174 3.56 14.87 -23.04
CA LYS A 174 3.82 15.10 -24.49
C LYS A 174 5.29 14.94 -24.88
N ASN A 175 6.20 15.23 -23.97
CA ASN A 175 7.65 15.11 -24.16
C ASN A 175 8.14 13.71 -23.77
#